data_381dc5a4d01faf7e154b0ead15d57c45
#
_entry.id   381dc5a4d01faf7e154b0ead15d57c45
#
_cell.length_a   1.000
_cell.length_b   1.000
_cell.length_c   1.000
_cell.angle_alpha   90.00
_cell.angle_beta   90.00
_cell.angle_gamma   90.00
#
_symmetry.space_group_name_H-M   'P 1'
#
loop_
_entity.id
_entity.type
_entity.pdbx_description
1 polymer ?
#
loop_
_entity_poly.entity_id
_entity_poly.type
_entity_poly.pdbx_seq_one_letter_code
_entity_poly.pdbx_strand_id
1 'polypeptide(L)'
;MNRVCIIATLSFMVQLAEAQSTVVAPTLSAPMFSNELQSAIKSAQSRAQYKQLATYYRQQEVIYRARAEKEKIEADRREKVNAASYQKYPRPIDSSQYRYEMFSADADQAAVQAAHWDQLAAGTP
;
A
#
# COMPACT_ATOMS: atom_id res chain seq x y z
N MET A 1 59.01 -29.35 -45.71
CA MET A 1 58.65 -30.03 -44.42
C MET A 1 58.27 -28.94 -43.40
N ASN A 2 57.05 -28.51 -43.40
CA ASN A 2 56.58 -27.45 -42.52
C ASN A 2 55.75 -28.02 -41.37
N ARG A 3 56.30 -27.94 -40.19
CA ARG A 3 55.57 -28.26 -38.96
C ARG A 3 54.90 -27.00 -38.45
N VAL A 4 53.58 -26.93 -38.60
CA VAL A 4 52.76 -25.88 -38.00
C VAL A 4 52.43 -26.32 -36.59
N CYS A 5 52.96 -25.61 -35.59
CA CYS A 5 52.54 -25.73 -34.20
C CYS A 5 51.28 -24.90 -34.01
N ILE A 6 50.15 -25.58 -33.75
CA ILE A 6 48.93 -24.94 -33.33
C ILE A 6 48.96 -24.86 -31.79
N ILE A 7 49.14 -23.63 -31.30
CA ILE A 7 49.02 -23.32 -29.85
C ILE A 7 47.52 -23.05 -29.58
N ALA A 8 46.86 -24.01 -28.95
CA ALA A 8 45.51 -23.84 -28.45
C ALA A 8 45.57 -23.05 -27.15
N THR A 9 45.25 -21.76 -27.20
CA THR A 9 45.04 -20.95 -26.01
C THR A 9 43.66 -21.26 -25.42
N LEU A 10 43.63 -21.97 -24.30
CA LEU A 10 42.46 -22.24 -23.54
C LEU A 10 42.12 -20.97 -22.75
N SER A 11 41.19 -20.16 -23.23
CA SER A 11 40.65 -19.04 -22.51
C SER A 11 39.68 -19.55 -21.44
N PHE A 12 40.14 -19.58 -20.21
CA PHE A 12 39.33 -19.89 -19.03
C PHE A 12 38.50 -18.64 -18.69
N MET A 13 37.25 -18.58 -19.20
CA MET A 13 36.27 -17.60 -18.79
C MET A 13 35.81 -17.96 -17.37
N VAL A 14 36.35 -17.27 -16.40
CA VAL A 14 35.80 -17.24 -15.05
C VAL A 14 34.52 -16.39 -15.12
N GLN A 15 33.37 -17.05 -15.21
CA GLN A 15 32.09 -16.41 -14.98
C GLN A 15 31.97 -16.19 -13.47
N LEU A 16 32.19 -14.96 -13.03
CA LEU A 16 31.76 -14.49 -11.72
C LEU A 16 30.23 -14.48 -11.77
N ALA A 17 29.60 -15.51 -11.23
CA ALA A 17 28.19 -15.50 -10.90
C ALA A 17 28.02 -14.53 -9.72
N GLU A 18 27.74 -13.25 -10.01
CA GLU A 18 27.16 -12.35 -9.04
C GLU A 18 25.79 -12.91 -8.65
N ALA A 19 25.77 -13.60 -7.52
CA ALA A 19 24.54 -13.92 -6.83
C ALA A 19 23.91 -12.59 -6.39
N GLN A 20 23.13 -11.99 -7.28
CA GLN A 20 22.20 -10.95 -6.91
C GLN A 20 21.17 -11.60 -5.98
N SER A 21 21.44 -11.52 -4.68
CA SER A 21 20.42 -11.69 -3.66
C SER A 21 19.40 -10.59 -3.89
N THR A 22 18.43 -10.87 -4.77
CA THR A 22 17.19 -10.12 -4.81
C THR A 22 16.50 -10.37 -3.47
N VAL A 23 16.82 -9.53 -2.49
CA VAL A 23 15.97 -9.34 -1.32
C VAL A 23 14.66 -8.79 -1.90
N VAL A 24 13.75 -9.72 -2.21
CA VAL A 24 12.37 -9.38 -2.52
C VAL A 24 11.83 -8.77 -1.24
N ALA A 25 11.89 -7.44 -1.17
CA ALA A 25 11.22 -6.70 -0.12
C ALA A 25 9.75 -7.12 -0.16
N PRO A 26 9.16 -7.60 0.94
CA PRO A 26 7.76 -8.00 0.95
C PRO A 26 6.94 -6.80 0.51
N THR A 27 6.30 -6.92 -0.63
CA THR A 27 5.38 -5.90 -1.13
C THR A 27 4.19 -5.88 -0.18
N LEU A 28 4.04 -4.82 0.60
CA LEU A 28 2.92 -4.61 1.53
C LEU A 28 1.64 -4.34 0.73
N SER A 29 1.23 -5.31 -0.12
CA SER A 29 0.07 -5.20 -1.02
C SER A 29 -1.23 -5.73 -0.42
N ALA A 30 -1.16 -6.45 0.70
CA ALA A 30 -2.33 -7.04 1.35
C ALA A 30 -2.69 -6.23 2.60
N PRO A 31 -3.97 -6.24 3.04
CA PRO A 31 -4.32 -5.69 4.34
C PRO A 31 -3.54 -6.46 5.41
N MET A 32 -2.57 -5.79 6.03
CA MET A 32 -1.77 -6.37 7.10
C MET A 32 -2.64 -6.53 8.34
N PHE A 33 -2.50 -7.64 9.05
CA PHE A 33 -3.05 -7.75 10.39
C PHE A 33 -2.42 -6.67 11.28
N SER A 34 -3.20 -6.13 12.22
CA SER A 34 -2.77 -5.00 13.07
C SER A 34 -1.42 -5.25 13.76
N ASN A 35 -1.12 -6.50 14.13
CA ASN A 35 0.14 -6.89 14.76
C ASN A 35 1.33 -6.83 13.80
N GLU A 36 1.15 -7.20 12.53
CA GLU A 36 2.19 -7.14 11.51
C GLU A 36 2.53 -5.70 11.17
N LEU A 37 1.50 -4.85 11.02
CA LEU A 37 1.68 -3.43 10.79
C LEU A 37 2.43 -2.76 11.95
N GLN A 38 2.03 -3.04 13.19
CA GLN A 38 2.73 -2.51 14.37
C GLN A 38 4.18 -2.98 14.45
N SER A 39 4.45 -4.23 14.09
CA SER A 39 5.81 -4.75 14.03
C SER A 39 6.63 -4.05 12.94
N ALA A 40 6.07 -3.86 11.76
CA ALA A 40 6.70 -3.13 10.66
C ALA A 40 7.03 -1.68 11.04
N ILE A 41 6.08 -0.98 11.70
CA ILE A 41 6.27 0.39 12.19
C ILE A 41 7.42 0.46 13.21
N LYS A 42 7.45 -0.47 14.18
CA LYS A 42 8.48 -0.48 15.22
C LYS A 42 9.88 -0.84 14.70
N SER A 43 9.95 -1.66 13.66
CA SER A 43 11.22 -2.12 13.07
C SER A 43 11.73 -1.23 11.92
N ALA A 44 10.94 -0.27 11.45
CA ALA A 44 11.32 0.59 10.34
C ALA A 44 12.47 1.54 10.75
N GLN A 45 13.62 1.43 10.07
CA GLN A 45 14.82 2.23 10.31
C GLN A 45 15.48 2.68 9.00
N SER A 46 15.02 2.23 7.86
CA SER A 46 15.58 2.55 6.56
C SER A 46 14.63 3.33 5.67
N ARG A 47 15.20 4.13 4.77
CA ARG A 47 14.44 4.85 3.74
C ARG A 47 13.50 3.94 2.95
N ALA A 48 13.94 2.73 2.61
CA ALA A 48 13.12 1.76 1.87
C ALA A 48 11.91 1.30 2.69
N GLN A 49 12.07 1.03 3.99
CA GLN A 49 10.99 0.64 4.88
C GLN A 49 9.98 1.78 5.10
N TYR A 50 10.44 3.03 5.25
CA TYR A 50 9.57 4.19 5.34
C TYR A 50 8.74 4.38 4.06
N LYS A 51 9.34 4.21 2.87
CA LYS A 51 8.62 4.25 1.60
C LYS A 51 7.57 3.15 1.48
N GLN A 52 7.85 1.94 1.98
CA GLN A 52 6.88 0.85 2.00
C GLN A 52 5.68 1.19 2.89
N LEU A 53 5.91 1.74 4.08
CA LEU A 53 4.82 2.20 4.97
C LEU A 53 4.01 3.33 4.34
N ALA A 54 4.65 4.31 3.72
CA ALA A 54 3.96 5.37 2.99
C ALA A 54 3.06 4.80 1.87
N THR A 55 3.57 3.84 1.10
CA THR A 55 2.81 3.18 0.04
C THR A 55 1.63 2.41 0.60
N TYR A 56 1.80 1.68 1.71
CA TYR A 56 0.72 0.98 2.38
C TYR A 56 -0.41 1.94 2.79
N TYR A 57 -0.08 3.05 3.46
CA TYR A 57 -1.09 4.01 3.89
C TYR A 57 -1.80 4.72 2.73
N ARG A 58 -1.10 4.98 1.60
CA ARG A 58 -1.77 5.47 0.38
C ARG A 58 -2.77 4.46 -0.20
N GLN A 59 -2.45 3.18 -0.15
CA GLN A 59 -3.40 2.14 -0.57
C GLN A 59 -4.61 2.09 0.36
N GLN A 60 -4.42 2.23 1.67
CA GLN A 60 -5.53 2.32 2.63
C GLN A 60 -6.39 3.56 2.37
N GLU A 61 -5.80 4.71 2.10
CA GLU A 61 -6.53 5.92 1.70
C GLU A 61 -7.44 5.67 0.50
N VAL A 62 -6.92 5.08 -0.57
CA VAL A 62 -7.71 4.77 -1.77
C VAL A 62 -8.88 3.83 -1.45
N ILE A 63 -8.64 2.80 -0.63
CA ILE A 63 -9.68 1.85 -0.21
C ILE A 63 -10.77 2.56 0.60
N TYR A 64 -10.40 3.39 1.56
CA TYR A 64 -11.36 4.12 2.39
C TYR A 64 -12.15 5.16 1.58
N ARG A 65 -11.52 5.90 0.66
CA ARG A 65 -12.23 6.82 -0.25
C ARG A 65 -13.24 6.09 -1.13
N ALA A 66 -12.88 4.93 -1.68
CA ALA A 66 -13.81 4.13 -2.46
C ALA A 66 -15.01 3.62 -1.64
N ARG A 67 -14.78 3.25 -0.37
CA ARG A 67 -15.85 2.87 0.56
C ARG A 67 -16.75 4.06 0.91
N ALA A 68 -16.16 5.21 1.19
CA ALA A 68 -16.90 6.45 1.46
C ALA A 68 -17.81 6.81 0.28
N GLU A 69 -17.29 6.80 -0.94
CA GLU A 69 -18.10 7.12 -2.14
C GLU A 69 -19.26 6.14 -2.33
N LYS A 70 -19.03 4.84 -2.08
CA LYS A 70 -20.10 3.83 -2.12
C LYS A 70 -21.22 4.12 -1.12
N GLU A 71 -20.88 4.49 0.12
CA GLU A 71 -21.86 4.84 1.16
C GLU A 71 -22.61 6.13 0.84
N LYS A 72 -21.93 7.11 0.24
CA LYS A 72 -22.56 8.35 -0.25
C LYS A 72 -23.60 8.06 -1.31
N ILE A 73 -23.24 7.28 -2.33
CA ILE A 73 -24.18 6.88 -3.39
C ILE A 73 -25.39 6.14 -2.80
N GLU A 74 -25.17 5.27 -1.81
CA GLU A 74 -26.25 4.54 -1.15
C GLU A 74 -27.13 5.48 -0.30
N ALA A 75 -26.56 6.47 0.39
CA ALA A 75 -27.31 7.49 1.11
C ALA A 75 -28.20 8.29 0.17
N ASP A 76 -27.63 8.79 -0.94
CA ASP A 76 -28.36 9.56 -1.95
C ASP A 76 -29.50 8.73 -2.61
N ARG A 77 -29.23 7.44 -2.85
CA ARG A 77 -30.26 6.52 -3.38
C ARG A 77 -31.40 6.33 -2.40
N ARG A 78 -31.11 6.14 -1.12
CA ARG A 78 -32.11 5.95 -0.05
C ARG A 78 -32.91 7.21 0.19
N GLU A 79 -32.29 8.38 0.13
CA GLU A 79 -32.98 9.66 0.24
C GLU A 79 -34.07 9.80 -0.84
N LYS A 80 -33.73 9.47 -2.09
CA LYS A 80 -34.67 9.55 -3.22
C LYS A 80 -35.82 8.56 -3.11
N VAL A 81 -35.57 7.36 -2.59
CA VAL A 81 -36.57 6.29 -2.48
C VAL A 81 -37.45 6.44 -1.24
N ASN A 82 -36.88 6.97 -0.14
CA ASN A 82 -37.53 6.95 1.17
C ASN A 82 -38.17 8.28 1.60
N ALA A 83 -38.41 9.20 0.66
CA ALA A 83 -39.19 10.41 0.98
C ALA A 83 -40.58 10.11 1.60
N ALA A 84 -41.06 8.85 1.48
CA ALA A 84 -42.32 8.37 2.05
C ALA A 84 -42.20 7.49 3.32
N SER A 85 -40.99 7.15 3.79
CA SER A 85 -40.77 6.14 4.86
C SER A 85 -40.18 6.73 6.14
N TYR A 86 -40.80 7.76 6.68
CA TYR A 86 -40.30 8.50 7.86
C TYR A 86 -40.38 7.79 9.22
N GLN A 87 -40.72 6.50 9.27
CA GLN A 87 -41.17 5.90 10.54
C GLN A 87 -40.25 4.85 11.19
N LYS A 88 -39.06 4.56 10.67
CA LYS A 88 -38.14 3.61 11.34
C LYS A 88 -36.88 4.31 11.82
N TYR A 89 -36.61 4.20 13.13
CA TYR A 89 -35.38 4.70 13.75
C TYR A 89 -34.48 3.52 14.12
N PRO A 90 -33.14 3.58 13.89
CA PRO A 90 -32.46 4.61 13.11
C PRO A 90 -32.83 4.54 11.61
N ARG A 91 -32.91 5.69 10.96
CA ARG A 91 -33.21 5.75 9.52
C ARG A 91 -32.07 5.11 8.74
N PRO A 92 -32.34 4.30 7.70
CA PRO A 92 -31.29 3.69 6.88
C PRO A 92 -30.31 4.70 6.24
N ILE A 93 -30.78 5.91 5.92
CA ILE A 93 -29.95 6.98 5.40
C ILE A 93 -28.92 7.45 6.45
N ASP A 94 -29.34 7.59 7.71
CA ASP A 94 -28.46 8.04 8.78
C ASP A 94 -27.28 7.08 8.98
N SER A 95 -27.49 5.78 8.82
CA SER A 95 -26.43 4.79 8.91
C SER A 95 -25.44 4.82 7.72
N SER A 96 -25.91 5.13 6.50
CA SER A 96 -25.03 5.30 5.34
C SER A 96 -24.27 6.62 5.43
N GLN A 97 -24.91 7.70 5.87
CA GLN A 97 -24.26 8.98 6.12
C GLN A 97 -23.16 8.84 7.18
N TYR A 98 -23.45 8.19 8.30
CA TYR A 98 -22.45 7.92 9.34
C TYR A 98 -21.26 7.11 8.81
N ARG A 99 -21.50 6.04 8.01
CA ARG A 99 -20.41 5.26 7.42
C ARG A 99 -19.60 6.06 6.41
N TYR A 100 -20.25 6.93 5.62
CA TYR A 100 -19.55 7.86 4.74
C TYR A 100 -18.58 8.76 5.51
N GLU A 101 -19.03 9.37 6.59
CA GLU A 101 -18.21 10.25 7.44
C GLU A 101 -17.06 9.49 8.09
N MET A 102 -17.32 8.30 8.62
CA MET A 102 -16.30 7.42 9.20
C MET A 102 -15.22 7.04 8.19
N PHE A 103 -15.60 6.53 7.00
CA PHE A 103 -14.62 6.16 5.99
C PHE A 103 -13.87 7.37 5.40
N SER A 104 -14.50 8.54 5.35
CA SER A 104 -13.83 9.76 4.95
C SER A 104 -12.75 10.17 5.97
N ALA A 105 -13.06 10.11 7.25
CA ALA A 105 -12.10 10.37 8.31
C ALA A 105 -10.94 9.36 8.32
N ASP A 106 -11.23 8.07 8.12
CA ASP A 106 -10.21 7.02 8.00
C ASP A 106 -9.29 7.27 6.79
N ALA A 107 -9.84 7.74 5.65
CA ALA A 107 -9.05 8.09 4.47
C ALA A 107 -8.12 9.27 4.75
N ASP A 108 -8.62 10.32 5.40
CA ASP A 108 -7.83 11.49 5.74
C ASP A 108 -6.72 11.13 6.74
N GLN A 109 -7.00 10.27 7.72
CA GLN A 109 -5.98 9.77 8.63
C GLN A 109 -4.91 8.95 7.90
N ALA A 110 -5.29 8.09 6.96
CA ALA A 110 -4.36 7.32 6.16
C ALA A 110 -3.47 8.23 5.30
N ALA A 111 -4.02 9.30 4.70
CA ALA A 111 -3.26 10.31 3.96
C ALA A 111 -2.21 11.01 4.84
N VAL A 112 -2.57 11.39 6.05
CA VAL A 112 -1.66 12.01 7.03
C VAL A 112 -0.52 11.04 7.39
N GLN A 113 -0.83 9.77 7.64
CA GLN A 113 0.19 8.75 7.91
C GLN A 113 1.12 8.54 6.72
N ALA A 114 0.60 8.47 5.50
CA ALA A 114 1.42 8.36 4.30
C ALA A 114 2.40 9.53 4.16
N ALA A 115 1.94 10.76 4.36
CA ALA A 115 2.77 11.96 4.32
C ALA A 115 3.87 11.94 5.40
N HIS A 116 3.53 11.49 6.62
CA HIS A 116 4.50 11.35 7.70
C HIS A 116 5.64 10.39 7.33
N TRP A 117 5.32 9.21 6.80
CA TRP A 117 6.33 8.22 6.40
C TRP A 117 7.18 8.69 5.21
N ASP A 118 6.59 9.47 4.28
CA ASP A 118 7.35 10.10 3.20
C ASP A 118 8.36 11.14 3.72
N GLN A 119 7.98 11.92 4.71
CA GLN A 119 8.89 12.89 5.35
C GLN A 119 10.07 12.18 6.02
N LEU A 120 9.81 11.08 6.74
CA LEU A 120 10.88 10.27 7.33
C LEU A 120 11.79 9.66 6.26
N ALA A 121 11.21 9.16 5.16
CA ALA A 121 11.97 8.64 4.04
C ALA A 121 12.86 9.70 3.35
N ALA A 122 12.40 10.94 3.30
CA ALA A 122 13.16 12.06 2.73
C ALA A 122 14.31 12.51 3.63
N GLY A 123 14.13 12.43 4.97
CA GLY A 123 15.14 12.82 5.96
C GLY A 123 16.19 11.74 6.27
N THR A 124 16.02 10.52 5.72
CA THR A 124 16.96 9.40 5.95
C THR A 124 17.94 9.29 4.79
N PRO A 125 19.25 9.36 5.03
CA PRO A 125 20.28 9.28 4.00
C PRO A 125 20.29 7.94 3.25
#